data_bf0281fd433201331bd3b104a25ea268
#
_entry.id   bf0281fd433201331bd3b104a25ea268
#
_cell.length_a   1.000
_cell.length_b   1.000
_cell.length_c   1.000
_cell.angle_alpha   90.00
_cell.angle_beta   90.00
_cell.angle_gamma   90.00
#
_symmetry.space_group_name_H-M   'P 1'
#
loop_
_entity.id
_entity.type
_entity.pdbx_description
1 polymer ?
#
loop_
_entity_poly.entity_id
_entity_poly.type
_entity_poly.pdbx_seq_one_letter_code
_entity_poly.pdbx_strand_id
1 'polypeptide(L)'
;MLRSPSRTVSDLFWLKFPWDEVSDELRDIHVLDIGCGNGEYGTKLFEYSQKNISSYTGIDMNLKEEWDDLKKEHSFMSFIQLASTNIKNHIPKRTNLFISQSAIEHFDEDLTYFNELQCFIEEKEEPVIQVHLFPSSACLPLYLFHGVRQYTPRTVSKITKIFNNNS
;
A
#
# COMPACT_ATOMS: atom_id res chain seq x y z
N MET A 1 16.69 -3.66 18.01
CA MET A 1 15.28 -4.07 18.17
C MET A 1 15.01 -5.27 17.27
N LEU A 2 14.51 -6.39 17.81
CA LEU A 2 14.18 -7.55 16.97
C LEU A 2 12.98 -7.19 16.09
N ARG A 3 13.12 -7.36 14.76
CA ARG A 3 12.03 -7.13 13.80
C ARG A 3 10.92 -8.15 14.04
N SER A 4 9.66 -7.73 13.90
CA SER A 4 8.55 -8.69 13.99
C SER A 4 8.60 -9.70 12.82
N PRO A 5 8.16 -10.96 13.02
CA PRO A 5 8.15 -11.95 11.93
C PRO A 5 7.39 -11.49 10.68
N SER A 6 6.28 -10.76 10.85
CA SER A 6 5.49 -10.20 9.75
C SER A 6 6.30 -9.22 8.90
N ARG A 7 7.08 -8.32 9.53
CA ARG A 7 7.96 -7.40 8.80
C ARG A 7 9.04 -8.11 8.00
N THR A 8 9.60 -9.19 8.56
CA THR A 8 10.60 -9.99 7.82
C THR A 8 9.99 -10.63 6.56
N VAL A 9 8.78 -11.14 6.65
CA VAL A 9 8.07 -11.71 5.48
C VAL A 9 7.77 -10.63 4.44
N SER A 10 7.32 -9.45 4.86
CA SER A 10 7.10 -8.32 3.95
C SER A 10 8.39 -7.86 3.28
N ASP A 11 9.50 -7.74 4.02
CA ASP A 11 10.81 -7.37 3.45
C ASP A 11 11.26 -8.41 2.41
N LEU A 12 11.09 -9.70 2.67
CA LEU A 12 11.43 -10.77 1.71
C LEU A 12 10.52 -10.75 0.47
N PHE A 13 9.25 -10.43 0.63
CA PHE A 13 8.32 -10.27 -0.48
C PHE A 13 8.80 -9.14 -1.40
N TRP A 14 9.04 -7.95 -0.87
CA TRP A 14 9.45 -6.78 -1.64
C TRP A 14 10.84 -6.93 -2.27
N LEU A 15 11.75 -7.63 -1.61
CA LEU A 15 13.08 -7.95 -2.15
C LEU A 15 12.99 -8.86 -3.38
N LYS A 16 11.96 -9.72 -3.44
CA LYS A 16 11.72 -10.66 -4.56
C LYS A 16 10.63 -10.19 -5.53
N PHE A 17 10.06 -9.02 -5.27
CA PHE A 17 9.03 -8.46 -6.13
C PHE A 17 9.62 -8.17 -7.52
N PRO A 18 8.90 -8.47 -8.60
CA PRO A 18 9.43 -8.37 -9.96
C PRO A 18 9.53 -6.90 -10.43
N TRP A 19 10.42 -6.13 -9.81
CA TRP A 19 10.56 -4.69 -10.03
C TRP A 19 10.88 -4.33 -11.49
N ASP A 20 11.65 -5.16 -12.20
CA ASP A 20 12.00 -4.93 -13.60
C ASP A 20 10.73 -5.00 -14.47
N GLU A 21 9.90 -6.03 -14.29
CA GLU A 21 8.63 -6.19 -15.01
C GLU A 21 7.65 -5.05 -14.68
N VAL A 22 7.60 -4.64 -13.41
CA VAL A 22 6.77 -3.51 -12.96
C VAL A 22 7.25 -2.19 -13.56
N SER A 23 8.58 -1.99 -13.65
CA SER A 23 9.15 -0.80 -14.28
C SER A 23 8.88 -0.75 -15.77
N ASP A 24 8.94 -1.89 -16.46
CA ASP A 24 8.62 -1.99 -17.89
C ASP A 24 7.15 -1.66 -18.16
N GLU A 25 6.24 -2.14 -17.29
CA GLU A 25 4.79 -1.90 -17.42
C GLU A 25 4.40 -0.46 -17.07
N LEU A 26 4.88 0.06 -15.95
CA LEU A 26 4.49 1.37 -15.42
C LEU A 26 5.35 2.53 -15.94
N ARG A 27 6.54 2.27 -16.47
CA ARG A 27 7.58 3.23 -16.86
C ARG A 27 8.08 4.08 -15.70
N ASP A 28 7.31 5.11 -15.30
CA ASP A 28 7.56 5.94 -14.12
C ASP A 28 6.73 5.41 -12.95
N ILE A 29 7.36 4.87 -11.91
CA ILE A 29 6.66 4.30 -10.77
C ILE A 29 6.32 5.40 -9.76
N HIS A 30 5.03 5.64 -9.55
CA HIS A 30 4.48 6.57 -8.56
C HIS A 30 3.70 5.80 -7.50
N VAL A 31 4.31 5.64 -6.33
CA VAL A 31 3.77 4.83 -5.22
C VAL A 31 2.81 5.62 -4.36
N LEU A 32 1.68 5.01 -4.00
CA LEU A 32 0.84 5.41 -2.87
C LEU A 32 0.82 4.29 -1.84
N ASP A 33 1.34 4.56 -0.64
CA ASP A 33 1.40 3.62 0.49
C ASP A 33 0.32 3.97 1.51
N ILE A 34 -0.67 3.08 1.64
CA ILE A 34 -1.83 3.26 2.51
C ILE A 34 -1.56 2.63 3.86
N GLY A 35 -1.60 3.45 4.93
CA GLY A 35 -1.19 3.07 6.27
C GLY A 35 0.32 2.95 6.38
N CYS A 36 1.03 3.95 5.84
CA CYS A 36 2.49 3.95 5.71
C CYS A 36 3.25 4.00 7.05
N GLY A 37 2.56 4.23 8.17
CA GLY A 37 3.18 4.37 9.48
C GLY A 37 4.24 5.47 9.49
N ASN A 38 5.44 5.16 9.96
CA ASN A 38 6.56 6.11 10.00
C ASN A 38 7.22 6.38 8.62
N GLY A 39 6.77 5.74 7.54
CA GLY A 39 7.29 5.96 6.19
C GLY A 39 8.57 5.17 5.84
N GLU A 40 9.04 4.29 6.72
CA GLU A 40 10.28 3.51 6.53
C GLU A 40 10.28 2.71 5.21
N TYR A 41 9.10 2.24 4.76
CA TYR A 41 9.02 1.48 3.52
C TYR A 41 9.28 2.30 2.26
N GLY A 42 9.08 3.61 2.27
CA GLY A 42 9.39 4.45 1.13
C GLY A 42 10.86 4.35 0.70
N THR A 43 11.78 4.42 1.66
CA THR A 43 13.22 4.27 1.38
C THR A 43 13.60 2.84 1.01
N LYS A 44 13.03 1.83 1.67
CA LYS A 44 13.29 0.43 1.37
C LYS A 44 12.84 0.04 -0.04
N LEU A 45 11.63 0.43 -0.42
CA LEU A 45 11.09 0.15 -1.75
C LEU A 45 11.90 0.84 -2.85
N PHE A 46 12.37 2.06 -2.58
CA PHE A 46 13.27 2.76 -3.48
C PHE A 46 14.56 1.98 -3.72
N GLU A 47 15.18 1.44 -2.66
CA GLU A 47 16.38 0.61 -2.82
C GLU A 47 16.08 -0.76 -3.47
N TYR A 48 14.98 -1.43 -3.09
CA TYR A 48 14.59 -2.72 -3.67
C TYR A 48 14.24 -2.62 -5.17
N SER A 49 13.64 -1.50 -5.59
CA SER A 49 13.37 -1.20 -6.98
C SER A 49 14.59 -0.71 -7.77
N GLN A 50 15.79 -0.77 -7.20
CA GLN A 50 17.02 -0.23 -7.81
C GLN A 50 16.86 1.26 -8.17
N LYS A 51 16.16 2.02 -7.32
CA LYS A 51 15.88 3.47 -7.47
C LYS A 51 14.94 3.83 -8.62
N ASN A 52 14.12 2.88 -9.08
CA ASN A 52 13.15 3.10 -10.17
C ASN A 52 11.85 3.77 -9.72
N ILE A 53 11.69 4.09 -8.42
CA ILE A 53 10.52 4.84 -7.93
C ILE A 53 10.73 6.33 -8.15
N SER A 54 9.86 6.94 -8.96
CA SER A 54 9.88 8.38 -9.28
C SER A 54 9.27 9.24 -8.18
N SER A 55 8.23 8.74 -7.49
CA SER A 55 7.67 9.38 -6.30
C SER A 55 7.04 8.38 -5.35
N TYR A 56 7.04 8.73 -4.07
CA TYR A 56 6.37 7.99 -3.01
C TYR A 56 5.50 8.95 -2.19
N THR A 57 4.23 8.60 -2.03
CA THR A 57 3.31 9.30 -1.14
C THR A 57 2.81 8.33 -0.09
N GLY A 58 3.12 8.57 1.17
CA GLY A 58 2.59 7.81 2.30
C GLY A 58 1.34 8.46 2.87
N ILE A 59 0.30 7.66 3.13
CA ILE A 59 -0.90 8.11 3.84
C ILE A 59 -1.03 7.34 5.16
N ASP A 60 -1.28 8.05 6.26
CA ASP A 60 -1.62 7.44 7.55
C ASP A 60 -2.59 8.35 8.32
N MET A 61 -3.42 7.76 9.18
CA MET A 61 -4.34 8.54 10.02
C MET A 61 -3.62 9.34 11.10
N ASN A 62 -2.43 8.90 11.51
CA ASN A 62 -1.63 9.51 12.55
C ASN A 62 -0.41 10.20 11.95
N LEU A 63 -0.26 11.49 12.26
CA LEU A 63 0.98 12.22 11.96
C LEU A 63 2.17 11.55 12.65
N LYS A 64 3.31 11.47 11.95
CA LYS A 64 4.56 10.89 12.47
C LYS A 64 5.67 11.93 12.43
N GLU A 65 6.47 11.95 13.48
CA GLU A 65 7.60 12.89 13.59
C GLU A 65 8.66 12.62 12.52
N GLU A 66 8.85 11.37 12.14
CA GLU A 66 9.84 10.94 11.15
C GLU A 66 9.58 11.47 9.74
N TRP A 67 8.33 11.84 9.41
CA TRP A 67 7.97 12.30 8.06
C TRP A 67 8.69 13.57 7.64
N ASP A 68 8.92 14.50 8.56
CA ASP A 68 9.59 15.76 8.22
C ASP A 68 11.07 15.55 7.90
N ASP A 69 11.72 14.62 8.57
CA ASP A 69 13.11 14.29 8.29
C ASP A 69 13.23 13.48 6.98
N LEU A 70 12.35 12.51 6.76
CA LEU A 70 12.29 11.75 5.50
C LEU A 70 12.06 12.66 4.28
N LYS A 71 11.17 13.66 4.37
CA LYS A 71 10.94 14.65 3.29
C LYS A 71 12.17 15.53 3.01
N LYS A 72 12.95 15.87 4.03
CA LYS A 72 14.18 16.63 3.86
C LYS A 72 15.29 15.82 3.22
N GLU A 73 15.44 14.55 3.63
CA GLU A 73 16.46 13.64 3.14
C GLU A 73 16.16 13.09 1.74
N HIS A 74 14.87 12.91 1.40
CA HIS A 74 14.42 12.24 0.19
C HIS A 74 13.36 13.07 -0.54
N SER A 75 13.79 13.83 -1.55
CA SER A 75 12.89 14.74 -2.30
C SER A 75 11.76 14.06 -3.08
N PHE A 76 11.85 12.74 -3.30
CA PHE A 76 10.80 11.95 -3.95
C PHE A 76 9.69 11.54 -2.99
N MET A 77 9.84 11.75 -1.67
CA MET A 77 8.89 11.34 -0.64
C MET A 77 7.96 12.49 -0.22
N SER A 78 6.69 12.16 -0.07
CA SER A 78 5.66 13.03 0.52
C SER A 78 4.74 12.24 1.44
N PHE A 79 4.09 12.93 2.38
CA PHE A 79 3.20 12.29 3.35
C PHE A 79 1.94 13.10 3.54
N ILE A 80 0.81 12.41 3.74
CA ILE A 80 -0.51 13.00 3.96
C ILE A 80 -1.11 12.37 5.22
N GLN A 81 -1.48 13.19 6.20
CA GLN A 81 -2.29 12.73 7.31
C GLN A 81 -3.74 12.67 6.86
N LEU A 82 -4.30 11.46 6.78
CA LEU A 82 -5.67 11.24 6.34
C LEU A 82 -6.23 9.97 7.00
N ALA A 83 -7.47 10.03 7.48
CA ALA A 83 -8.24 8.85 7.84
C ALA A 83 -8.60 8.03 6.58
N SER A 84 -8.98 6.76 6.75
CA SER A 84 -9.25 5.81 5.66
C SER A 84 -10.47 6.16 4.77
N THR A 85 -11.17 7.25 5.06
CA THR A 85 -12.33 7.73 4.29
C THR A 85 -11.94 8.88 3.36
N ASN A 86 -12.56 8.96 2.19
CA ASN A 86 -12.30 9.97 1.15
C ASN A 86 -10.88 9.93 0.56
N ILE A 87 -10.27 8.76 0.51
CA ILE A 87 -8.91 8.59 -0.03
C ILE A 87 -8.85 9.04 -1.49
N LYS A 88 -9.86 8.76 -2.31
CA LYS A 88 -9.92 9.13 -3.72
C LYS A 88 -9.52 10.58 -3.99
N ASN A 89 -9.98 11.51 -3.18
CA ASN A 89 -9.72 12.94 -3.36
C ASN A 89 -8.28 13.36 -3.02
N HIS A 90 -7.51 12.48 -2.38
CA HIS A 90 -6.15 12.73 -1.92
C HIS A 90 -5.10 11.89 -2.68
N ILE A 91 -5.54 11.02 -3.59
CA ILE A 91 -4.63 10.23 -4.43
C ILE A 91 -3.95 11.16 -5.44
N PRO A 92 -2.61 11.24 -5.45
CA PRO A 92 -1.89 11.99 -6.48
C PRO A 92 -2.24 11.48 -7.88
N LYS A 93 -2.53 12.35 -8.82
CA LYS A 93 -2.99 11.97 -10.17
C LYS A 93 -2.06 11.01 -10.91
N ARG A 94 -0.74 11.08 -10.65
CA ARG A 94 0.25 10.21 -11.29
C ARG A 94 0.38 8.83 -10.64
N THR A 95 -0.26 8.58 -9.50
CA THR A 95 -0.17 7.29 -8.79
C THR A 95 -0.55 6.13 -9.71
N ASN A 96 0.34 5.14 -9.81
CA ASN A 96 0.14 3.93 -10.60
C ASN A 96 0.56 2.64 -9.87
N LEU A 97 1.18 2.74 -8.69
CA LEU A 97 1.45 1.62 -7.80
C LEU A 97 0.84 1.88 -6.42
N PHE A 98 -0.22 1.15 -6.09
CA PHE A 98 -0.87 1.21 -4.79
C PHE A 98 -0.37 0.08 -3.91
N ILE A 99 0.06 0.41 -2.70
CA ILE A 99 0.50 -0.58 -1.74
C ILE A 99 -0.17 -0.36 -0.38
N SER A 100 -0.29 -1.43 0.38
CA SER A 100 -0.58 -1.37 1.81
C SER A 100 0.04 -2.58 2.52
N GLN A 101 0.49 -2.37 3.75
CA GLN A 101 1.14 -3.42 4.52
C GLN A 101 0.64 -3.41 5.95
N SER A 102 -0.10 -4.45 6.33
CA SER A 102 -0.69 -4.57 7.68
C SER A 102 -1.44 -3.30 8.10
N ALA A 103 -2.28 -2.79 7.21
CA ALA A 103 -3.04 -1.55 7.41
C ALA A 103 -4.54 -1.74 7.16
N ILE A 104 -4.94 -2.32 6.04
CA ILE A 104 -6.35 -2.42 5.62
C ILE A 104 -7.18 -3.24 6.61
N GLU A 105 -6.57 -4.21 7.29
CA GLU A 105 -7.22 -5.00 8.33
C GLU A 105 -7.73 -4.19 9.53
N HIS A 106 -7.23 -2.97 9.69
CA HIS A 106 -7.65 -2.01 10.72
C HIS A 106 -8.73 -1.03 10.25
N PHE A 107 -9.09 -1.05 8.97
CA PHE A 107 -10.12 -0.16 8.45
C PHE A 107 -11.51 -0.64 8.86
N ASP A 108 -12.34 0.26 9.38
CA ASP A 108 -13.73 -0.08 9.73
C ASP A 108 -14.51 -0.51 8.48
N GLU A 109 -14.30 0.18 7.35
CA GLU A 109 -14.95 -0.06 6.07
C GLU A 109 -13.95 -0.26 4.93
N ASP A 110 -13.29 -1.42 4.92
CA ASP A 110 -12.30 -1.77 3.91
C ASP A 110 -12.88 -1.84 2.48
N LEU A 111 -14.13 -2.25 2.32
CA LEU A 111 -14.78 -2.27 1.01
C LEU A 111 -15.00 -0.86 0.45
N THR A 112 -15.28 0.13 1.29
CA THR A 112 -15.39 1.53 0.87
C THR A 112 -14.07 2.02 0.30
N TYR A 113 -12.95 1.69 0.97
CA TYR A 113 -11.61 1.97 0.46
C TYR A 113 -11.38 1.38 -0.94
N PHE A 114 -11.69 0.10 -1.14
CA PHE A 114 -11.51 -0.54 -2.45
C PHE A 114 -12.43 0.03 -3.54
N ASN A 115 -13.64 0.44 -3.21
CA ASN A 115 -14.55 1.11 -4.14
C ASN A 115 -14.02 2.51 -4.54
N GLU A 116 -13.51 3.28 -3.59
CA GLU A 116 -12.89 4.59 -3.87
C GLU A 116 -11.66 4.43 -4.78
N LEU A 117 -10.85 3.40 -4.53
CA LEU A 117 -9.69 3.09 -5.34
C LEU A 117 -10.09 2.67 -6.76
N GLN A 118 -11.12 1.84 -6.90
CA GLN A 118 -11.66 1.49 -8.22
C GLN A 118 -12.13 2.72 -8.98
N CYS A 119 -12.93 3.59 -8.35
CA CYS A 119 -13.36 4.83 -8.99
C CYS A 119 -12.20 5.71 -9.48
N PHE A 120 -11.07 5.72 -8.76
CA PHE A 120 -9.87 6.43 -9.22
C PHE A 120 -9.23 5.73 -10.42
N ILE A 121 -9.13 4.39 -10.39
CA ILE A 121 -8.51 3.60 -11.46
C ILE A 121 -9.31 3.67 -12.74
N GLU A 122 -10.65 3.66 -12.68
CA GLU A 122 -11.53 3.78 -13.86
C GLU A 122 -11.38 5.11 -14.60
N GLU A 123 -10.91 6.14 -13.92
CA GLU A 123 -10.64 7.45 -14.54
C GLU A 123 -9.25 7.52 -15.20
N LYS A 124 -8.44 6.44 -15.11
CA LYS A 124 -7.09 6.37 -15.67
C LYS A 124 -7.06 5.55 -16.96
N GLU A 125 -6.29 6.06 -17.92
CA GLU A 125 -5.98 5.33 -19.16
C GLU A 125 -4.70 4.50 -19.05
N GLU A 126 -3.89 4.74 -18.01
CA GLU A 126 -2.58 4.14 -17.79
C GLU A 126 -2.69 2.88 -16.92
N PRO A 127 -1.78 1.91 -17.08
CA PRO A 127 -1.72 0.74 -16.21
C PRO A 127 -1.58 1.11 -14.73
N VAL A 128 -2.26 0.34 -13.87
CA VAL A 128 -2.20 0.47 -12.42
C VAL A 128 -1.96 -0.90 -11.80
N ILE A 129 -1.01 -0.96 -10.87
CA ILE A 129 -0.72 -2.17 -10.10
C ILE A 129 -1.12 -1.93 -8.63
N GLN A 130 -1.70 -2.96 -8.00
CA GLN A 130 -2.06 -2.94 -6.59
C GLN A 130 -1.43 -4.11 -5.86
N VAL A 131 -0.82 -3.85 -4.71
CA VAL A 131 -0.21 -4.87 -3.84
C VAL A 131 -0.63 -4.62 -2.39
N HIS A 132 -1.45 -5.50 -1.86
CA HIS A 132 -1.95 -5.39 -0.49
C HIS A 132 -1.52 -6.61 0.33
N LEU A 133 -0.68 -6.38 1.36
CA LEU A 133 -0.19 -7.40 2.28
C LEU A 133 -0.97 -7.32 3.60
N PHE A 134 -1.76 -8.33 3.90
CA PHE A 134 -2.59 -8.42 5.09
C PHE A 134 -2.58 -9.83 5.70
N PRO A 135 -2.92 -9.99 6.99
CA PRO A 135 -2.98 -11.29 7.64
C PRO A 135 -4.03 -12.21 7.00
N SER A 136 -3.63 -13.42 6.63
CA SER A 136 -4.55 -14.42 6.13
C SER A 136 -5.25 -15.16 7.28
N SER A 137 -6.39 -15.79 6.98
CA SER A 137 -7.12 -16.65 7.94
C SER A 137 -6.30 -17.84 8.48
N ALA A 138 -5.19 -18.18 7.83
CA ALA A 138 -4.25 -19.19 8.33
C ALA A 138 -3.48 -18.73 9.60
N CYS A 139 -3.47 -17.43 9.90
CA CYS A 139 -2.82 -16.85 11.06
C CYS A 139 -3.77 -16.72 12.28
N LEU A 140 -4.65 -17.70 12.48
CA LEU A 140 -5.64 -17.71 13.57
C LEU A 140 -5.09 -17.35 14.96
N PRO A 141 -3.88 -17.79 15.38
CA PRO A 141 -3.31 -17.39 16.66
C PRO A 141 -3.11 -15.88 16.80
N LEU A 142 -2.76 -15.18 15.71
CA LEU A 142 -2.60 -13.72 15.71
C LEU A 142 -3.93 -12.99 15.91
N TYR A 143 -5.05 -13.54 15.40
CA TYR A 143 -6.37 -12.99 15.63
C TYR A 143 -6.75 -12.97 17.12
N LEU A 144 -6.46 -14.06 17.84
CA LEU A 144 -6.77 -14.17 19.27
C LEU A 144 -6.01 -13.17 20.13
N PHE A 145 -4.81 -12.73 19.69
CA PHE A 145 -3.95 -11.82 20.44
C PHE A 145 -4.09 -10.35 20.02
N HIS A 146 -4.45 -10.06 18.77
CA HIS A 146 -4.42 -8.71 18.24
C HIS A 146 -5.79 -8.18 17.76
N GLY A 147 -6.83 -9.03 17.69
CA GLY A 147 -8.19 -8.61 17.36
C GLY A 147 -8.37 -8.02 15.94
N VAL A 148 -7.36 -8.16 15.07
CA VAL A 148 -7.40 -7.60 13.72
C VAL A 148 -8.19 -8.48 12.75
N ARG A 149 -8.84 -7.86 11.77
CA ARG A 149 -9.56 -8.57 10.70
C ARG A 149 -8.61 -9.47 9.92
N GLN A 150 -9.09 -10.68 9.60
CA GLN A 150 -8.35 -11.62 8.76
C GLN A 150 -9.07 -11.82 7.43
N TYR A 151 -8.28 -11.87 6.38
CA TYR A 151 -8.81 -12.04 5.02
C TYR A 151 -8.85 -13.52 4.64
N THR A 152 -10.05 -14.01 4.38
CA THR A 152 -10.27 -15.35 3.83
C THR A 152 -10.17 -15.31 2.29
N PRO A 153 -9.96 -16.46 1.63
CA PRO A 153 -10.03 -16.52 0.16
C PRO A 153 -11.35 -15.97 -0.40
N ARG A 154 -12.47 -16.15 0.34
CA ARG A 154 -13.77 -15.59 -0.05
C ARG A 154 -13.79 -14.06 0.04
N THR A 155 -13.17 -13.47 1.06
CA THR A 155 -13.07 -12.01 1.20
C THR A 155 -12.22 -11.43 0.09
N VAL A 156 -11.07 -12.03 -0.19
CA VAL A 156 -10.19 -11.64 -1.30
C VAL A 156 -10.94 -11.72 -2.63
N SER A 157 -11.68 -12.81 -2.88
CA SER A 157 -12.51 -12.95 -4.10
C SER A 157 -13.59 -11.88 -4.23
N LYS A 158 -14.15 -11.37 -3.14
CA LYS A 158 -15.09 -10.24 -3.18
C LYS A 158 -14.39 -8.94 -3.56
N ILE A 159 -13.20 -8.69 -3.01
CA ILE A 159 -12.41 -7.50 -3.33
C ILE A 159 -12.01 -7.53 -4.82
N THR A 160 -11.48 -8.65 -5.32
CA THR A 160 -11.11 -8.76 -6.73
C THR A 160 -12.27 -8.56 -7.70
N LYS A 161 -13.51 -8.92 -7.30
CA LYS A 161 -14.69 -8.66 -8.12
C LYS A 161 -15.02 -7.18 -8.26
N ILE A 162 -14.64 -6.34 -7.31
CA ILE A 162 -14.80 -4.87 -7.43
C ILE A 162 -14.09 -4.38 -8.69
N PHE A 163 -12.88 -4.90 -8.96
CA PHE A 163 -12.04 -4.47 -10.09
C PHE A 163 -12.33 -5.22 -11.40
N ASN A 164 -13.03 -6.36 -11.36
CA ASN A 164 -13.30 -7.18 -12.55
C ASN A 164 -14.69 -6.95 -13.18
N ASN A 165 -15.57 -6.19 -12.55
CA ASN A 165 -16.96 -6.03 -13.05
C ASN A 165 -17.11 -5.06 -14.23
N ASN A 166 -16.01 -4.48 -14.74
CA ASN A 166 -16.03 -3.51 -15.85
C ASN A 166 -15.10 -3.88 -17.02
N SER A 167 -14.76 -5.18 -17.12
CA SER A 167 -13.97 -5.73 -18.25
C SER A 167 -14.87 -6.34 -19.29
#